data_c309dc72656e2d88277d83941605f644
#
_entry.id   c309dc72656e2d88277d83941605f644
#
_cell.length_a   1.000
_cell.length_b   1.000
_cell.length_c   1.000
_cell.angle_alpha   90.00
_cell.angle_beta   90.00
_cell.angle_gamma   90.00
#
_symmetry.space_group_name_H-M   'P 1'
#
loop_
_entity.id
_entity.type
_entity.pdbx_description
1 polymer ?
#
loop_
_entity_poly.entity_id
_entity_poly.type
_entity_poly.pdbx_seq_one_letter_code
_entity_poly.pdbx_strand_id
1 'polypeptide(L)'
;MTAAPSSPAPYAPVRPARSFTESLSPSQRRALHVTLTILRSLGLFALCLLASMCALGYHFGHEQALKTSNPFLDVAGFLVGLALLVVVFLRRRWPVAITVASALAGIGVYLDTTVGLIAFTTVVRRSRSLRDPVPWATGALLAVGTLTALFRDASQGSTGNSIIGAFNSSSPEPHAVTHVSVLQVLFLAVVAMSLPVAVGLWLRARDGEKKARRRAQEAADASAQAERAAQEQTRTSTRLADTVSLQAERERVAREVHDGLGHRLSLLALHAAALEQGVLETSESSNAPEGSQAPDSAGAVGEDDPRAAAQRVRQEAQGAMRDLRSLLAVLREPVG
;
A
#
# COMPACT_ATOMS: atom_id res chain seq x y z
N MET A 1 8.77 -35.76 41.63
CA MET A 1 7.82 -34.71 41.20
C MET A 1 8.65 -33.52 40.73
N THR A 2 8.96 -33.48 39.47
CA THR A 2 9.71 -32.39 38.80
C THR A 2 8.71 -31.44 38.19
N ALA A 3 8.68 -30.20 38.68
CA ALA A 3 7.83 -29.14 38.17
C ALA A 3 8.28 -28.75 36.75
N ALA A 4 7.36 -28.74 35.76
CA ALA A 4 7.60 -28.27 34.39
C ALA A 4 7.83 -26.76 34.41
N PRO A 5 8.78 -26.22 33.59
CA PRO A 5 9.01 -24.78 33.49
C PRO A 5 7.81 -24.13 32.81
N SER A 6 7.29 -23.07 33.45
CA SER A 6 6.22 -22.22 32.93
C SER A 6 6.67 -21.54 31.62
N SER A 7 5.90 -21.74 30.58
CA SER A 7 6.09 -21.06 29.26
C SER A 7 6.06 -19.53 29.44
N PRO A 8 7.02 -18.77 28.87
CA PRO A 8 7.01 -17.31 28.94
C PRO A 8 5.79 -16.77 28.18
N ALA A 9 5.11 -15.82 28.81
CA ALA A 9 3.97 -15.13 28.20
C ALA A 9 4.36 -14.47 26.87
N PRO A 10 3.48 -14.49 25.85
CA PRO A 10 3.77 -13.88 24.56
C PRO A 10 4.02 -12.37 24.74
N TYR A 11 5.17 -11.90 24.24
CA TYR A 11 5.53 -10.49 24.21
C TYR A 11 4.41 -9.69 23.53
N ALA A 12 3.73 -8.86 24.30
CA ALA A 12 2.78 -7.89 23.73
C ALA A 12 3.56 -6.95 22.81
N PRO A 13 3.15 -6.76 21.55
CA PRO A 13 3.83 -5.86 20.64
C PRO A 13 3.80 -4.44 21.21
N VAL A 14 4.98 -3.87 21.47
CA VAL A 14 5.13 -2.47 21.87
C VAL A 14 4.53 -1.61 20.76
N ARG A 15 3.37 -1.00 21.01
CA ARG A 15 2.76 -0.06 20.07
C ARG A 15 3.72 1.13 19.90
N PRO A 16 4.23 1.40 18.70
CA PRO A 16 5.07 2.56 18.48
C PRO A 16 4.28 3.81 18.89
N ALA A 17 4.93 4.73 19.60
CA ALA A 17 4.34 6.00 19.99
C ALA A 17 3.78 6.69 18.74
N ARG A 18 2.48 6.98 18.74
CA ARG A 18 1.82 7.67 17.62
C ARG A 18 2.51 9.01 17.41
N SER A 19 3.09 9.24 16.24
CA SER A 19 3.70 10.52 15.91
C SER A 19 2.62 11.61 15.95
N PHE A 20 2.99 12.80 16.43
CA PHE A 20 2.08 13.97 16.53
C PHE A 20 1.32 14.26 15.21
N THR A 21 1.92 13.87 14.07
CA THR A 21 1.32 14.02 12.74
C THR A 21 0.17 13.04 12.45
N GLU A 22 0.02 11.94 13.22
CA GLU A 22 -1.07 10.98 13.03
C GLU A 22 -2.40 11.47 13.61
N SER A 23 -2.36 12.39 14.58
CA SER A 23 -3.55 13.00 15.19
C SER A 23 -4.20 14.09 14.32
N LEU A 24 -3.52 14.57 13.27
CA LEU A 24 -4.01 15.64 12.41
C LEU A 24 -4.97 15.11 11.33
N SER A 25 -6.05 15.86 11.08
CA SER A 25 -6.97 15.57 9.97
C SER A 25 -6.26 15.67 8.61
N PRO A 26 -6.75 15.00 7.55
CA PRO A 26 -6.14 15.06 6.21
C PRO A 26 -6.01 16.48 5.66
N SER A 27 -6.94 17.37 5.97
CA SER A 27 -6.90 18.79 5.60
C SER A 27 -5.80 19.54 6.34
N GLN A 28 -5.66 19.34 7.65
CA GLN A 28 -4.60 19.92 8.47
C GLN A 28 -3.21 19.46 8.03
N ARG A 29 -3.04 18.19 7.69
CA ARG A 29 -1.76 17.67 7.13
C ARG A 29 -1.41 18.35 5.82
N ARG A 30 -2.38 18.55 4.91
CA ARG A 30 -2.15 19.26 3.64
C ARG A 30 -1.77 20.72 3.90
N ALA A 31 -2.50 21.42 4.78
CA ALA A 31 -2.20 22.80 5.17
C ALA A 31 -0.79 22.91 5.75
N LEU A 32 -0.42 22.06 6.70
CA LEU A 32 0.92 22.03 7.30
C LEU A 32 2.02 21.82 6.24
N HIS A 33 1.83 20.89 5.29
CA HIS A 33 2.78 20.65 4.21
C HIS A 33 2.93 21.86 3.27
N VAL A 34 1.83 22.53 2.95
CA VAL A 34 1.85 23.75 2.12
C VAL A 34 2.58 24.87 2.87
N THR A 35 2.23 25.12 4.13
CA THR A 35 2.86 26.16 4.96
C THR A 35 4.36 25.92 5.12
N LEU A 36 4.80 24.70 5.44
CA LEU A 36 6.22 24.36 5.54
C LEU A 36 6.95 24.53 4.19
N THR A 37 6.29 24.23 3.08
CA THR A 37 6.88 24.42 1.75
C THR A 37 7.04 25.90 1.42
N ILE A 38 6.06 26.72 1.74
CA ILE A 38 6.11 28.18 1.56
C ILE A 38 7.19 28.78 2.46
N LEU A 39 7.20 28.42 3.74
CA LEU A 39 8.18 28.93 4.71
C LEU A 39 9.62 28.59 4.30
N ARG A 40 9.86 27.36 3.85
CA ARG A 40 11.17 26.94 3.34
C ARG A 40 11.57 27.71 2.07
N SER A 41 10.62 27.96 1.16
CA SER A 41 10.89 28.72 -0.06
C SER A 41 11.17 30.19 0.25
N LEU A 42 10.45 30.75 1.21
CA LEU A 42 10.66 32.14 1.68
C LEU A 42 12.01 32.28 2.40
N GLY A 43 12.40 31.31 3.25
CA GLY A 43 13.71 31.29 3.90
C GLY A 43 14.87 31.24 2.92
N LEU A 44 14.75 30.39 1.87
CA LEU A 44 15.76 30.34 0.81
C LEU A 44 15.81 31.64 -0.02
N PHE A 45 14.66 32.25 -0.28
CA PHE A 45 14.59 33.54 -0.95
C PHE A 45 15.26 34.63 -0.11
N ALA A 46 14.96 34.71 1.18
CA ALA A 46 15.57 35.66 2.09
C ALA A 46 17.11 35.48 2.17
N LEU A 47 17.59 34.22 2.17
CA LEU A 47 19.02 33.93 2.15
C LEU A 47 19.66 34.41 0.85
N CYS A 48 19.06 34.16 -0.31
CA CYS A 48 19.57 34.64 -1.59
C CYS A 48 19.54 36.18 -1.66
N LEU A 49 18.48 36.80 -1.16
CA LEU A 49 18.35 38.25 -1.10
C LEU A 49 19.47 38.86 -0.26
N LEU A 50 19.71 38.32 0.92
CA LEU A 50 20.76 38.79 1.82
C LEU A 50 22.15 38.63 1.14
N ALA A 51 22.45 37.47 0.57
CA ALA A 51 23.72 37.24 -0.12
C ALA A 51 23.92 38.21 -1.31
N SER A 52 22.90 38.39 -2.13
CA SER A 52 22.96 39.32 -3.27
C SER A 52 23.08 40.78 -2.84
N MET A 53 22.38 41.21 -1.76
CA MET A 53 22.49 42.54 -1.22
C MET A 53 23.89 42.82 -0.63
N CYS A 54 24.46 41.84 0.09
CA CYS A 54 25.82 41.94 0.57
C CYS A 54 26.81 42.07 -0.60
N ALA A 55 26.73 41.19 -1.61
CA ALA A 55 27.61 41.23 -2.76
C ALA A 55 27.55 42.57 -3.51
N LEU A 56 26.36 43.08 -3.76
CA LEU A 56 26.18 44.40 -4.40
C LEU A 56 26.69 45.53 -3.54
N GLY A 57 26.40 45.53 -2.22
CA GLY A 57 26.87 46.57 -1.31
C GLY A 57 28.40 46.72 -1.26
N TYR A 58 29.11 45.57 -1.19
CA TYR A 58 30.56 45.56 -1.23
C TYR A 58 31.12 45.98 -2.60
N HIS A 59 30.46 45.58 -3.68
CA HIS A 59 30.85 46.00 -5.03
C HIS A 59 30.70 47.53 -5.23
N PHE A 60 29.58 48.12 -4.86
CA PHE A 60 29.38 49.59 -4.92
C PHE A 60 30.42 50.32 -4.07
N GLY A 61 30.70 49.84 -2.86
CA GLY A 61 31.73 50.42 -2.02
C GLY A 61 33.11 50.43 -2.68
N HIS A 62 33.47 49.31 -3.38
CA HIS A 62 34.71 49.21 -4.13
C HIS A 62 34.80 50.18 -5.30
N GLU A 63 33.77 50.30 -6.12
CA GLU A 63 33.74 51.24 -7.26
C GLU A 63 33.79 52.69 -6.82
N GLN A 64 33.09 53.05 -5.71
CA GLN A 64 33.17 54.36 -5.12
C GLN A 64 34.61 54.71 -4.66
N ALA A 65 35.30 53.71 -4.02
CA ALA A 65 36.67 53.91 -3.59
C ALA A 65 37.62 54.12 -4.75
N LEU A 66 37.39 53.47 -5.91
CA LEU A 66 38.22 53.62 -7.12
C LEU A 66 37.78 54.76 -8.05
N LYS A 67 36.61 55.38 -7.77
CA LYS A 67 36.00 56.42 -8.65
C LYS A 67 35.74 55.92 -10.10
N THR A 68 35.45 54.63 -10.26
CA THR A 68 35.31 53.96 -11.57
C THR A 68 33.86 53.54 -11.82
N SER A 69 32.86 54.05 -11.06
CA SER A 69 31.46 53.64 -11.17
C SER A 69 30.93 53.92 -12.57
N ASN A 70 30.31 52.88 -13.15
CA ASN A 70 29.56 53.02 -14.38
C ASN A 70 28.05 52.77 -14.07
N PRO A 71 27.24 53.82 -13.95
CA PRO A 71 25.88 53.73 -13.45
C PRO A 71 24.98 52.79 -14.32
N PHE A 72 25.32 52.66 -15.60
CA PHE A 72 24.58 51.75 -16.50
C PHE A 72 24.84 50.28 -16.16
N LEU A 73 26.10 49.89 -15.92
CA LEU A 73 26.45 48.51 -15.53
C LEU A 73 25.92 48.17 -14.14
N ASP A 74 25.92 49.12 -13.23
CA ASP A 74 25.42 48.95 -11.86
C ASP A 74 23.91 48.69 -11.86
N VAL A 75 23.16 49.48 -12.61
CA VAL A 75 21.68 49.29 -12.76
C VAL A 75 21.40 47.95 -13.46
N ALA A 76 22.12 47.62 -14.52
CA ALA A 76 21.97 46.34 -15.23
C ALA A 76 22.26 45.17 -14.29
N GLY A 77 23.33 45.21 -13.51
CA GLY A 77 23.68 44.23 -12.49
C GLY A 77 22.59 44.01 -11.45
N PHE A 78 22.06 45.13 -10.92
CA PHE A 78 20.96 45.09 -9.98
C PHE A 78 19.70 44.45 -10.56
N LEU A 79 19.32 44.82 -11.79
CA LEU A 79 18.15 44.25 -12.47
C LEU A 79 18.33 42.75 -12.75
N VAL A 80 19.51 42.29 -13.19
CA VAL A 80 19.81 40.89 -13.38
C VAL A 80 19.77 40.13 -12.05
N GLY A 81 20.31 40.71 -10.98
CA GLY A 81 20.23 40.14 -9.62
C GLY A 81 18.79 39.96 -9.15
N LEU A 82 17.99 40.99 -9.33
CA LEU A 82 16.56 40.94 -8.97
C LEU A 82 15.80 39.90 -9.81
N ALA A 83 16.08 39.80 -11.12
CA ALA A 83 15.52 38.81 -11.99
C ALA A 83 15.90 37.38 -11.57
N LEU A 84 17.17 37.13 -11.26
CA LEU A 84 17.64 35.84 -10.77
C LEU A 84 17.00 35.46 -9.42
N LEU A 85 16.80 36.43 -8.55
CA LEU A 85 16.14 36.22 -7.28
C LEU A 85 14.68 35.76 -7.45
N VAL A 86 13.93 36.39 -8.36
CA VAL A 86 12.56 35.95 -8.70
C VAL A 86 12.55 34.56 -9.31
N VAL A 87 13.54 34.28 -10.16
CA VAL A 87 13.67 32.98 -10.84
C VAL A 87 13.98 31.82 -9.88
N VAL A 88 14.45 32.08 -8.64
CA VAL A 88 14.57 31.03 -7.59
C VAL A 88 13.29 30.26 -7.37
N PHE A 89 12.11 30.88 -7.51
CA PHE A 89 10.84 30.17 -7.40
C PHE A 89 10.60 29.18 -8.55
N LEU A 90 11.18 29.46 -9.73
CA LEU A 90 11.10 28.59 -10.91
C LEU A 90 12.14 27.46 -10.92
N ARG A 91 13.05 27.42 -9.91
CA ARG A 91 14.11 26.39 -9.81
C ARG A 91 13.62 24.94 -9.89
N ARG A 92 12.33 24.71 -9.52
CA ARG A 92 11.71 23.38 -9.65
C ARG A 92 11.30 23.06 -11.08
N ARG A 93 11.08 24.05 -11.91
CA ARG A 93 10.64 23.85 -13.30
C ARG A 93 11.83 23.78 -14.26
N TRP A 94 12.79 24.70 -14.10
CA TRP A 94 13.94 24.85 -15.00
C TRP A 94 15.28 24.94 -14.24
N PRO A 95 15.66 23.87 -13.49
CA PRO A 95 16.82 23.93 -12.62
C PRO A 95 18.13 24.12 -13.39
N VAL A 96 18.27 23.47 -14.56
CA VAL A 96 19.48 23.56 -15.40
C VAL A 96 19.66 24.98 -15.95
N ALA A 97 18.60 25.57 -16.53
CA ALA A 97 18.66 26.91 -17.08
C ALA A 97 19.02 27.97 -16.02
N ILE A 98 18.48 27.85 -14.81
CA ILE A 98 18.78 28.75 -13.71
C ILE A 98 20.21 28.60 -13.24
N THR A 99 20.72 27.37 -13.14
CA THR A 99 22.10 27.10 -12.77
C THR A 99 23.07 27.72 -13.80
N VAL A 100 22.79 27.54 -15.09
CA VAL A 100 23.61 28.10 -16.19
C VAL A 100 23.52 29.63 -16.18
N ALA A 101 22.33 30.20 -16.07
CA ALA A 101 22.14 31.65 -16.04
C ALA A 101 22.88 32.30 -14.85
N SER A 102 22.79 31.69 -13.65
CA SER A 102 23.53 32.17 -12.48
C SER A 102 25.04 32.02 -12.63
N ALA A 103 25.52 30.94 -13.24
CA ALA A 103 26.94 30.76 -13.51
C ALA A 103 27.47 31.85 -14.47
N LEU A 104 26.75 32.11 -15.58
CA LEU A 104 27.09 33.16 -16.54
C LEU A 104 27.02 34.56 -15.91
N ALA A 105 26.04 34.82 -15.05
CA ALA A 105 25.96 36.06 -14.30
C ALA A 105 27.12 36.23 -13.34
N GLY A 106 27.60 35.18 -12.68
CA GLY A 106 28.81 35.20 -11.83
C GLY A 106 30.09 35.50 -12.61
N ILE A 107 30.16 35.09 -13.89
CA ILE A 107 31.32 35.38 -14.77
C ILE A 107 31.25 36.80 -15.31
N GLY A 108 30.11 37.21 -15.86
CA GLY A 108 29.93 38.46 -16.63
C GLY A 108 29.54 39.67 -15.82
N VAL A 109 28.77 39.47 -14.73
CA VAL A 109 28.21 40.55 -13.90
C VAL A 109 28.65 40.30 -12.45
N TYR A 110 28.79 41.37 -11.65
CA TYR A 110 29.19 41.30 -10.24
C TYR A 110 28.09 40.70 -9.31
N LEU A 111 27.61 39.51 -9.69
CA LEU A 111 26.52 38.83 -8.99
C LEU A 111 27.00 37.62 -8.22
N ASP A 112 26.38 37.40 -7.09
CA ASP A 112 26.54 36.20 -6.29
C ASP A 112 25.97 34.97 -7.00
N THR A 113 26.64 33.83 -6.91
CA THR A 113 26.23 32.56 -7.52
C THR A 113 25.34 31.72 -6.61
N THR A 114 24.89 32.23 -5.45
CA THR A 114 24.08 31.50 -4.45
C THR A 114 22.79 30.92 -5.06
N VAL A 115 22.14 31.68 -5.94
CA VAL A 115 20.94 31.21 -6.66
C VAL A 115 21.24 29.96 -7.50
N GLY A 116 22.38 29.95 -8.20
CA GLY A 116 22.87 28.83 -8.98
C GLY A 116 23.20 27.61 -8.12
N LEU A 117 23.88 27.82 -6.99
CA LEU A 117 24.20 26.75 -6.03
C LEU A 117 22.91 26.07 -5.50
N ILE A 118 21.88 26.87 -5.17
CA ILE A 118 20.59 26.32 -4.75
C ILE A 118 19.87 25.61 -5.90
N ALA A 119 19.88 26.14 -7.11
CA ALA A 119 19.29 25.46 -8.28
C ALA A 119 20.02 24.16 -8.60
N PHE A 120 21.35 24.15 -8.47
CA PHE A 120 22.19 22.98 -8.71
C PHE A 120 21.87 21.81 -7.77
N THR A 121 21.51 22.05 -6.50
CA THR A 121 21.01 20.97 -5.62
C THR A 121 19.83 20.23 -6.26
N THR A 122 18.99 20.96 -7.00
CA THR A 122 17.82 20.37 -7.69
C THR A 122 18.24 19.61 -8.94
N VAL A 123 19.26 20.04 -9.65
CA VAL A 123 19.87 19.32 -10.80
C VAL A 123 20.39 17.97 -10.32
N VAL A 124 21.24 17.96 -9.29
CA VAL A 124 21.83 16.75 -8.68
C VAL A 124 20.73 15.80 -8.18
N ARG A 125 19.74 16.33 -7.47
CA ARG A 125 18.60 15.53 -6.96
C ARG A 125 17.81 14.84 -8.07
N ARG A 126 17.63 15.51 -9.25
CA ARG A 126 16.82 15.02 -10.36
C ARG A 126 17.58 14.15 -11.35
N SER A 127 18.89 14.15 -11.33
CA SER A 127 19.71 13.34 -12.23
C SER A 127 19.35 11.86 -12.07
N ARG A 128 19.16 11.17 -13.19
CA ARG A 128 18.83 9.72 -13.18
C ARG A 128 20.02 8.89 -12.76
N SER A 129 21.22 9.30 -13.20
CA SER A 129 22.49 8.65 -12.91
C SER A 129 23.57 9.69 -12.62
N LEU A 130 24.57 9.34 -11.81
CA LEU A 130 25.78 10.14 -11.67
C LEU A 130 26.66 10.12 -12.94
N ARG A 131 26.34 9.25 -13.91
CA ARG A 131 27.02 9.17 -15.21
C ARG A 131 26.41 10.12 -16.26
N ASP A 132 25.24 10.73 -15.96
CA ASP A 132 24.64 11.71 -16.87
C ASP A 132 25.59 12.91 -17.01
N PRO A 133 25.90 13.41 -18.22
CA PRO A 133 26.81 14.53 -18.43
C PRO A 133 26.23 15.87 -17.92
N VAL A 134 24.92 16.01 -17.86
CA VAL A 134 24.24 17.27 -17.52
C VAL A 134 24.63 17.83 -16.14
N PRO A 135 24.55 17.07 -15.02
CA PRO A 135 24.99 17.60 -13.73
C PRO A 135 26.48 17.93 -13.69
N TRP A 136 27.34 17.20 -14.40
CA TRP A 136 28.78 17.50 -14.46
C TRP A 136 29.08 18.76 -15.24
N ALA A 137 28.50 18.92 -16.44
CA ALA A 137 28.69 20.12 -17.25
C ALA A 137 28.14 21.38 -16.57
N THR A 138 26.95 21.31 -15.99
CA THR A 138 26.35 22.43 -15.26
C THR A 138 27.10 22.71 -13.95
N GLY A 139 27.61 21.68 -13.27
CA GLY A 139 28.45 21.81 -12.08
C GLY A 139 29.78 22.44 -12.38
N ALA A 140 30.47 22.04 -13.46
CA ALA A 140 31.71 22.62 -13.89
C ALA A 140 31.57 24.11 -14.25
N LEU A 141 30.52 24.45 -15.02
CA LEU A 141 30.24 25.84 -15.37
C LEU A 141 29.95 26.70 -14.12
N LEU A 142 29.16 26.16 -13.18
CA LEU A 142 28.85 26.82 -11.93
C LEU A 142 30.11 26.99 -11.06
N ALA A 143 31.00 26.01 -11.04
CA ALA A 143 32.25 26.07 -10.32
C ALA A 143 33.17 27.20 -10.88
N VAL A 144 33.25 27.34 -12.21
CA VAL A 144 33.95 28.45 -12.86
C VAL A 144 33.31 29.79 -12.45
N GLY A 145 31.98 29.92 -12.53
CA GLY A 145 31.31 31.15 -12.13
C GLY A 145 31.54 31.51 -10.66
N THR A 146 31.44 30.50 -9.77
CA THR A 146 31.70 30.69 -8.32
C THR A 146 33.13 31.08 -8.05
N LEU A 147 34.10 30.43 -8.71
CA LEU A 147 35.50 30.73 -8.55
C LEU A 147 35.83 32.14 -9.03
N THR A 148 35.29 32.56 -10.18
CA THR A 148 35.46 33.91 -10.72
C THR A 148 34.83 34.97 -9.77
N ALA A 149 33.66 34.70 -9.22
CA ALA A 149 33.03 35.61 -8.26
C ALA A 149 33.88 35.76 -6.97
N LEU A 150 34.40 34.65 -6.42
CA LEU A 150 35.23 34.65 -5.21
C LEU A 150 36.59 35.31 -5.44
N PHE A 151 37.23 35.08 -6.60
CA PHE A 151 38.49 35.79 -6.94
C PHE A 151 38.29 37.28 -7.09
N ARG A 152 37.17 37.68 -7.68
CA ARG A 152 36.80 39.08 -7.82
C ARG A 152 36.55 39.73 -6.45
N ASP A 153 35.82 39.07 -5.56
CA ASP A 153 35.61 39.54 -4.18
C ASP A 153 36.97 39.67 -3.45
N ALA A 154 37.84 38.66 -3.57
CA ALA A 154 39.18 38.70 -2.97
C ALA A 154 40.03 39.87 -3.46
N SER A 155 39.95 40.24 -4.76
CA SER A 155 40.66 41.38 -5.33
C SER A 155 40.19 42.72 -4.77
N GLN A 156 38.95 42.80 -4.33
CA GLN A 156 38.35 44.00 -3.69
C GLN A 156 38.86 44.20 -2.25
N GLY A 157 39.52 43.20 -1.66
CA GLY A 157 40.15 43.30 -0.32
C GLY A 157 41.14 44.44 -0.19
N SER A 158 41.80 44.82 -1.28
CA SER A 158 42.75 45.98 -1.31
C SER A 158 42.11 47.32 -1.01
N THR A 159 40.78 47.44 -1.24
CA THR A 159 40.01 48.64 -0.90
C THR A 159 39.18 48.49 0.38
N GLY A 160 39.33 47.37 1.08
CA GLY A 160 38.54 47.02 2.26
C GLY A 160 37.08 46.64 1.98
N ASN A 161 36.73 46.43 0.72
CA ASN A 161 35.36 46.10 0.28
C ASN A 161 35.24 44.65 -0.20
N SER A 162 35.73 43.72 0.57
CA SER A 162 35.63 42.26 0.29
C SER A 162 34.80 41.60 1.37
N ILE A 163 33.83 40.75 0.99
CA ILE A 163 33.07 39.93 1.92
C ILE A 163 33.98 38.94 2.64
N ILE A 164 34.86 38.25 1.91
CA ILE A 164 35.82 37.30 2.49
C ILE A 164 36.80 38.05 3.42
N GLY A 165 37.22 39.23 3.01
CA GLY A 165 38.06 40.10 3.81
C GLY A 165 37.41 40.54 5.12
N ALA A 166 36.13 40.87 5.10
CA ALA A 166 35.36 41.26 6.29
C ALA A 166 35.30 40.12 7.34
N PHE A 167 35.21 38.88 6.93
CA PHE A 167 35.27 37.73 7.85
C PHE A 167 36.68 37.42 8.34
N ASN A 168 37.72 37.86 7.64
CA ASN A 168 39.12 37.58 7.97
C ASN A 168 39.81 38.73 8.73
N SER A 169 39.20 39.91 8.77
CA SER A 169 39.73 41.05 9.47
C SER A 169 39.61 40.92 10.99
N SER A 170 40.71 40.96 11.69
CA SER A 170 40.72 41.09 13.16
C SER A 170 40.59 42.52 13.64
N SER A 171 40.50 43.47 12.73
CA SER A 171 40.33 44.90 13.02
C SER A 171 38.83 45.26 13.16
N PRO A 172 38.43 45.99 14.17
CA PRO A 172 37.04 46.48 14.31
C PRO A 172 36.69 47.58 13.33
N GLU A 173 37.62 48.08 12.55
CA GLU A 173 37.38 49.17 11.59
C GLU A 173 36.66 48.60 10.34
N PRO A 174 35.51 49.20 9.95
CA PRO A 174 34.89 48.93 8.69
C PRO A 174 35.83 49.31 7.54
N HIS A 175 35.97 48.46 6.52
CA HIS A 175 36.82 48.67 5.36
C HIS A 175 38.35 48.51 5.61
N ALA A 176 38.76 47.70 6.61
CA ALA A 176 40.18 47.36 6.77
C ALA A 176 40.72 46.64 5.53
N VAL A 177 41.89 47.09 5.05
CA VAL A 177 42.57 46.41 3.95
C VAL A 177 42.95 44.99 4.38
N THR A 178 42.49 43.99 3.63
CA THR A 178 42.73 42.61 3.94
C THR A 178 43.35 41.88 2.75
N HIS A 179 44.35 41.06 3.04
CA HIS A 179 44.93 40.18 2.04
C HIS A 179 44.32 38.81 2.13
N VAL A 180 43.50 38.46 1.13
CA VAL A 180 42.88 37.15 1.01
C VAL A 180 43.83 36.24 0.23
N SER A 181 44.23 35.11 0.81
CA SER A 181 45.13 34.18 0.13
C SER A 181 44.36 33.36 -0.94
N VAL A 182 45.03 33.04 -2.04
CA VAL A 182 44.50 32.17 -3.09
C VAL A 182 43.98 30.82 -2.53
N LEU A 183 44.68 30.30 -1.52
CA LEU A 183 44.29 29.04 -0.87
C LEU A 183 42.94 29.16 -0.15
N GLN A 184 42.67 30.31 0.49
CA GLN A 184 41.37 30.58 1.13
C GLN A 184 40.24 30.64 0.10
N VAL A 185 40.46 31.31 -1.04
CA VAL A 185 39.49 31.38 -2.15
C VAL A 185 39.17 29.98 -2.68
N LEU A 186 40.21 29.18 -2.95
CA LEU A 186 40.02 27.79 -3.42
C LEU A 186 39.30 26.93 -2.40
N PHE A 187 39.70 27.04 -1.12
CA PHE A 187 38.98 26.31 -0.05
C PHE A 187 37.51 26.69 0.01
N LEU A 188 37.19 27.97 -0.04
CA LEU A 188 35.82 28.47 0.00
C LEU A 188 35.01 28.01 -1.23
N ALA A 189 35.65 28.01 -2.43
CA ALA A 189 35.04 27.50 -3.64
C ALA A 189 34.70 26.00 -3.54
N VAL A 190 35.61 25.18 -2.99
CA VAL A 190 35.39 23.75 -2.75
C VAL A 190 34.24 23.54 -1.76
N VAL A 191 34.19 24.29 -0.66
CA VAL A 191 33.13 24.22 0.33
C VAL A 191 31.81 24.65 -0.28
N ALA A 192 31.76 25.77 -1.03
CA ALA A 192 30.57 26.27 -1.69
C ALA A 192 30.00 25.26 -2.70
N MET A 193 30.86 24.51 -3.42
CA MET A 193 30.41 23.51 -4.40
C MET A 193 30.06 22.16 -3.75
N SER A 194 30.74 21.75 -2.69
CA SER A 194 30.53 20.48 -2.02
C SER A 194 29.17 20.44 -1.31
N LEU A 195 28.74 21.56 -0.72
CA LEU A 195 27.47 21.67 0.01
C LEU A 195 26.24 21.35 -0.85
N PRO A 196 26.02 22.00 -2.03
CA PRO A 196 24.89 21.69 -2.89
C PRO A 196 24.92 20.25 -3.44
N VAL A 197 26.12 19.70 -3.71
CA VAL A 197 26.28 18.31 -4.11
C VAL A 197 25.86 17.37 -2.99
N ALA A 198 26.38 17.56 -1.78
CA ALA A 198 26.06 16.74 -0.61
C ALA A 198 24.56 16.79 -0.29
N VAL A 199 23.97 17.98 -0.25
CA VAL A 199 22.52 18.16 -0.02
C VAL A 199 21.71 17.53 -1.14
N GLY A 200 22.12 17.70 -2.40
CA GLY A 200 21.45 17.10 -3.55
C GLY A 200 21.45 15.57 -3.50
N LEU A 201 22.58 14.95 -3.19
CA LEU A 201 22.72 13.50 -3.02
C LEU A 201 21.92 12.99 -1.82
N TRP A 202 21.98 13.67 -0.69
CA TRP A 202 21.21 13.31 0.50
C TRP A 202 19.70 13.34 0.24
N LEU A 203 19.20 14.40 -0.41
CA LEU A 203 17.79 14.49 -0.79
C LEU A 203 17.39 13.38 -1.77
N ARG A 204 18.28 13.03 -2.72
CA ARG A 204 18.06 11.92 -3.66
C ARG A 204 17.96 10.59 -2.94
N ALA A 205 18.87 10.29 -2.01
CA ALA A 205 18.85 9.07 -1.20
C ALA A 205 17.54 8.97 -0.40
N ARG A 206 17.17 10.06 0.27
CA ARG A 206 15.92 10.15 1.03
C ARG A 206 14.66 9.95 0.17
N ASP A 207 14.65 10.47 -1.07
CA ASP A 207 13.55 10.26 -2.00
C ASP A 207 13.50 8.80 -2.49
N GLY A 208 14.67 8.17 -2.67
CA GLY A 208 14.81 6.75 -2.96
C GLY A 208 14.21 5.86 -1.88
N GLU A 209 14.55 6.11 -0.61
CA GLU A 209 14.00 5.38 0.52
C GLU A 209 12.47 5.52 0.62
N LYS A 210 11.95 6.74 0.43
CA LYS A 210 10.49 6.97 0.43
C LYS A 210 9.78 6.18 -0.67
N LYS A 211 10.36 6.12 -1.87
CA LYS A 211 9.82 5.33 -2.98
C LYS A 211 9.89 3.83 -2.69
N ALA A 212 11.00 3.35 -2.11
CA ALA A 212 11.14 1.95 -1.72
C ALA A 212 10.11 1.56 -0.66
N ARG A 213 9.92 2.38 0.38
CA ARG A 213 8.91 2.14 1.42
C ARG A 213 7.48 2.10 0.85
N ARG A 214 7.13 3.02 -0.07
CA ARG A 214 5.82 3.02 -0.72
C ARG A 214 5.59 1.74 -1.53
N ARG A 215 6.58 1.32 -2.33
CA ARG A 215 6.50 0.06 -3.09
C ARG A 215 6.35 -1.16 -2.19
N ALA A 216 7.08 -1.19 -1.06
CA ALA A 216 6.96 -2.25 -0.08
C ALA A 216 5.55 -2.29 0.55
N GLN A 217 4.97 -1.13 0.88
CA GLN A 217 3.61 -1.03 1.39
C GLN A 217 2.58 -1.48 0.34
N GLU A 218 2.69 -1.00 -0.91
CA GLU A 218 1.82 -1.41 -2.01
C GLU A 218 1.89 -2.93 -2.26
N ALA A 219 3.08 -3.52 -2.19
CA ALA A 219 3.26 -4.97 -2.31
C ALA A 219 2.63 -5.73 -1.13
N ALA A 220 2.79 -5.22 0.11
CA ALA A 220 2.18 -5.81 1.30
C ALA A 220 0.64 -5.72 1.25
N ASP A 221 0.09 -4.58 0.81
CA ASP A 221 -1.35 -4.41 0.65
C ASP A 221 -1.91 -5.33 -0.44
N ALA A 222 -1.19 -5.50 -1.55
CA ALA A 222 -1.56 -6.41 -2.63
C ALA A 222 -1.55 -7.88 -2.16
N SER A 223 -0.54 -8.30 -1.39
CA SER A 223 -0.49 -9.66 -0.82
C SER A 223 -1.62 -9.91 0.16
N ALA A 224 -1.92 -8.95 1.05
CA ALA A 224 -3.03 -9.05 1.99
C ALA A 224 -4.41 -9.12 1.28
N GLN A 225 -4.58 -8.41 0.16
CA GLN A 225 -5.78 -8.52 -0.66
C GLN A 225 -5.89 -9.89 -1.34
N ALA A 226 -4.78 -10.41 -1.89
CA ALA A 226 -4.75 -11.75 -2.50
C ALA A 226 -5.07 -12.85 -1.48
N GLU A 227 -4.55 -12.75 -0.25
CA GLU A 227 -4.86 -13.70 0.83
C GLU A 227 -6.34 -13.66 1.22
N ARG A 228 -6.94 -12.47 1.32
CA ARG A 228 -8.39 -12.33 1.60
C ARG A 228 -9.23 -12.94 0.49
N ALA A 229 -8.90 -12.67 -0.77
CA ALA A 229 -9.59 -13.26 -1.92
C ALA A 229 -9.48 -14.79 -1.93
N ALA A 230 -8.30 -15.35 -1.63
CA ALA A 230 -8.10 -16.79 -1.51
C ALA A 230 -8.92 -17.41 -0.36
N GLN A 231 -8.98 -16.73 0.80
CA GLN A 231 -9.82 -17.16 1.92
C GLN A 231 -11.31 -17.13 1.59
N GLU A 232 -11.79 -16.10 0.89
CA GLU A 232 -13.18 -16.01 0.44
C GLU A 232 -13.50 -17.11 -0.56
N GLN A 233 -12.60 -17.40 -1.49
CA GLN A 233 -12.77 -18.50 -2.44
C GLN A 233 -12.82 -19.86 -1.73
N THR A 234 -11.96 -20.08 -0.73
CA THR A 234 -11.98 -21.30 0.08
C THR A 234 -13.30 -21.43 0.85
N ARG A 235 -13.78 -20.35 1.48
CA ARG A 235 -15.06 -20.35 2.19
C ARG A 235 -16.26 -20.63 1.26
N THR A 236 -16.25 -20.06 0.06
CA THR A 236 -17.32 -20.33 -0.92
C THR A 236 -17.28 -21.77 -1.42
N SER A 237 -16.08 -22.31 -1.70
CA SER A 237 -15.93 -23.71 -2.12
C SER A 237 -16.36 -24.71 -1.03
N THR A 238 -16.05 -24.42 0.25
CA THR A 238 -16.52 -25.23 1.38
C THR A 238 -18.05 -25.22 1.50
N ARG A 239 -18.67 -24.05 1.40
CA ARG A 239 -20.15 -23.93 1.43
C ARG A 239 -20.80 -24.69 0.28
N LEU A 240 -20.21 -24.63 -0.93
CA LEU A 240 -20.71 -25.40 -2.07
C LEU A 240 -20.56 -26.90 -1.84
N ALA A 241 -19.42 -27.36 -1.31
CA ALA A 241 -19.21 -28.75 -0.96
C ALA A 241 -20.24 -29.25 0.08
N ASP A 242 -20.52 -28.44 1.11
CA ASP A 242 -21.53 -28.74 2.13
C ASP A 242 -22.93 -28.86 1.51
N THR A 243 -23.31 -27.94 0.62
CA THR A 243 -24.60 -28.02 -0.07
C THR A 243 -24.72 -29.24 -0.97
N VAL A 244 -23.68 -29.59 -1.71
CA VAL A 244 -23.64 -30.79 -2.56
C VAL A 244 -23.72 -32.05 -1.70
N SER A 245 -23.02 -32.11 -0.57
CA SER A 245 -23.09 -33.26 0.33
C SER A 245 -24.48 -33.47 0.94
N LEU A 246 -25.14 -32.38 1.34
CA LEU A 246 -26.53 -32.41 1.82
C LEU A 246 -27.52 -32.86 0.74
N GLN A 247 -27.31 -32.45 -0.51
CA GLN A 247 -28.15 -32.93 -1.62
C GLN A 247 -27.96 -34.43 -1.88
N ALA A 248 -26.68 -34.88 -1.92
CA ALA A 248 -26.37 -36.29 -2.10
C ALA A 248 -26.96 -37.15 -0.98
N GLU A 249 -26.92 -36.68 0.26
CA GLU A 249 -27.54 -37.38 1.39
C GLU A 249 -29.06 -37.44 1.26
N ARG A 250 -29.73 -36.34 0.85
CA ARG A 250 -31.15 -36.33 0.59
C ARG A 250 -31.56 -37.32 -0.51
N GLU A 251 -30.79 -37.39 -1.60
CA GLU A 251 -31.01 -38.35 -2.68
C GLU A 251 -30.81 -39.80 -2.24
N ARG A 252 -29.81 -40.04 -1.36
CA ARG A 252 -29.60 -41.36 -0.76
C ARG A 252 -30.80 -41.79 0.09
N VAL A 253 -31.23 -40.91 1.00
CA VAL A 253 -32.37 -41.14 1.87
C VAL A 253 -33.66 -41.35 1.05
N ALA A 254 -33.88 -40.54 0.01
CA ALA A 254 -35.06 -40.68 -0.87
C ALA A 254 -35.06 -42.06 -1.58
N ARG A 255 -33.93 -42.56 -2.05
CA ARG A 255 -33.78 -43.90 -2.66
C ARG A 255 -34.04 -45.00 -1.64
N GLU A 256 -33.46 -44.90 -0.44
CA GLU A 256 -33.65 -45.90 0.61
C GLU A 256 -35.15 -45.98 1.06
N VAL A 257 -35.78 -44.82 1.15
CA VAL A 257 -37.25 -44.77 1.42
C VAL A 257 -38.06 -45.37 0.28
N HIS A 258 -37.71 -45.05 -0.97
CA HIS A 258 -38.41 -45.60 -2.14
C HIS A 258 -38.30 -47.12 -2.22
N ASP A 259 -37.11 -47.64 -2.00
CA ASP A 259 -36.83 -49.08 -2.04
C ASP A 259 -37.55 -49.81 -0.88
N GLY A 260 -37.50 -49.19 0.32
CA GLY A 260 -38.22 -49.76 1.48
C GLY A 260 -39.75 -49.75 1.30
N LEU A 261 -40.30 -48.65 0.78
CA LEU A 261 -41.76 -48.58 0.49
C LEU A 261 -42.16 -49.49 -0.66
N GLY A 262 -41.34 -49.53 -1.73
CA GLY A 262 -41.59 -50.43 -2.88
C GLY A 262 -41.64 -51.88 -2.47
N HIS A 263 -40.70 -52.33 -1.62
CA HIS A 263 -40.71 -53.69 -1.10
C HIS A 263 -41.96 -54.00 -0.26
N ARG A 264 -42.33 -53.10 0.66
CA ARG A 264 -43.54 -53.30 1.50
C ARG A 264 -44.84 -53.28 0.69
N LEU A 265 -44.95 -52.39 -0.30
CA LEU A 265 -46.10 -52.36 -1.22
C LEU A 265 -46.19 -53.67 -2.04
N SER A 266 -45.04 -54.20 -2.49
CA SER A 266 -45.01 -55.48 -3.20
C SER A 266 -45.46 -56.65 -2.32
N LEU A 267 -45.03 -56.67 -1.05
CA LEU A 267 -45.50 -57.70 -0.09
C LEU A 267 -46.99 -57.55 0.21
N LEU A 268 -47.51 -56.31 0.38
CA LEU A 268 -48.96 -56.07 0.55
C LEU A 268 -49.77 -56.50 -0.66
N ALA A 269 -49.28 -56.27 -1.88
CA ALA A 269 -49.94 -56.69 -3.10
C ALA A 269 -49.96 -58.23 -3.21
N LEU A 270 -48.86 -58.88 -2.81
CA LEU A 270 -48.76 -60.36 -2.79
C LEU A 270 -49.76 -60.94 -1.77
N HIS A 271 -49.83 -60.39 -0.56
CA HIS A 271 -50.79 -60.85 0.46
C HIS A 271 -52.26 -60.59 0.05
N ALA A 272 -52.54 -59.44 -0.62
CA ALA A 272 -53.85 -59.16 -1.15
C ALA A 272 -54.26 -60.15 -2.23
N ALA A 273 -53.36 -60.50 -3.18
CA ALA A 273 -53.65 -61.52 -4.23
C ALA A 273 -53.86 -62.93 -3.64
N ALA A 274 -53.09 -63.30 -2.59
CA ALA A 274 -53.30 -64.55 -1.90
C ALA A 274 -54.63 -64.61 -1.19
N LEU A 275 -55.15 -63.53 -0.63
CA LEU A 275 -56.49 -63.45 -0.04
C LEU A 275 -57.58 -63.54 -1.08
N GLU A 276 -57.42 -62.92 -2.26
CA GLU A 276 -58.38 -63.07 -3.38
C GLU A 276 -58.44 -64.50 -3.86
N GLN A 277 -57.34 -65.20 -4.02
CA GLN A 277 -57.34 -66.62 -4.41
C GLN A 277 -57.95 -67.53 -3.34
N GLY A 278 -57.64 -67.30 -2.07
CA GLY A 278 -58.23 -68.06 -0.97
C GLY A 278 -59.73 -67.88 -0.85
N VAL A 279 -60.29 -66.68 -1.20
CA VAL A 279 -61.74 -66.43 -1.24
C VAL A 279 -62.40 -67.13 -2.44
N LEU A 280 -61.72 -67.22 -3.58
CA LEU A 280 -62.25 -67.92 -4.76
C LEU A 280 -62.27 -69.44 -4.52
N GLU A 281 -61.24 -70.05 -3.91
CA GLU A 281 -61.26 -71.48 -3.56
C GLU A 281 -62.31 -71.86 -2.53
N THR A 282 -62.58 -70.98 -1.56
CA THR A 282 -63.72 -71.19 -0.58
C THR A 282 -65.04 -71.05 -1.22
N SER A 283 -65.16 -70.27 -2.31
CA SER A 283 -66.42 -70.13 -3.07
C SER A 283 -66.72 -71.30 -3.98
N GLU A 284 -65.67 -71.93 -4.53
CA GLU A 284 -65.83 -73.15 -5.36
C GLU A 284 -66.07 -74.44 -4.54
N SER A 285 -65.57 -74.49 -3.31
CA SER A 285 -65.70 -75.67 -2.43
C SER A 285 -67.14 -75.74 -1.81
N SER A 286 -67.98 -74.69 -1.97
CA SER A 286 -69.37 -74.71 -1.46
C SER A 286 -70.34 -75.39 -2.36
N ASN A 287 -69.95 -75.96 -3.50
CA ASN A 287 -70.88 -76.55 -4.49
C ASN A 287 -70.60 -78.06 -4.81
N ALA A 288 -70.11 -78.80 -3.86
CA ALA A 288 -70.00 -80.30 -4.05
C ALA A 288 -70.85 -81.06 -3.04
N PRO A 289 -71.62 -82.08 -3.48
CA PRO A 289 -72.67 -82.77 -2.67
C PRO A 289 -72.06 -83.76 -1.67
N GLU A 290 -72.77 -83.87 -0.53
CA GLU A 290 -72.49 -84.81 0.56
C GLU A 290 -72.28 -86.29 0.07
N GLY A 291 -71.19 -86.91 0.60
CA GLY A 291 -71.10 -88.37 0.53
C GLY A 291 -69.77 -88.91 0.89
N SER A 292 -69.73 -89.58 2.05
CA SER A 292 -68.93 -90.74 2.44
C SER A 292 -67.61 -90.52 3.15
N GLN A 293 -67.69 -90.85 4.45
CA GLN A 293 -66.75 -91.63 5.32
C GLN A 293 -65.22 -91.34 5.31
N ALA A 294 -64.76 -91.18 6.55
CA ALA A 294 -63.36 -91.13 7.01
C ALA A 294 -62.61 -92.42 6.71
N PRO A 295 -61.19 -92.49 6.80
CA PRO A 295 -60.54 -92.37 8.09
C PRO A 295 -59.23 -91.55 8.13
N ASP A 296 -58.95 -91.17 9.38
CA ASP A 296 -57.65 -90.91 9.99
C ASP A 296 -56.34 -90.88 9.15
N SER A 297 -55.67 -89.77 9.09
CA SER A 297 -54.26 -89.71 9.46
C SER A 297 -53.78 -88.22 9.59
N ALA A 298 -53.16 -88.00 10.71
CA ALA A 298 -52.56 -86.75 11.16
C ALA A 298 -51.56 -86.16 10.15
N GLY A 299 -51.69 -84.91 9.96
CA GLY A 299 -50.66 -84.06 9.25
C GLY A 299 -51.07 -82.60 9.36
N ALA A 300 -50.72 -81.97 10.46
CA ALA A 300 -50.91 -80.57 10.65
C ALA A 300 -50.16 -79.75 9.58
N VAL A 301 -50.87 -79.18 8.64
CA VAL A 301 -50.41 -78.03 7.89
C VAL A 301 -51.49 -76.99 8.17
N GLY A 302 -51.11 -75.90 8.86
CA GLY A 302 -52.00 -74.90 9.35
C GLY A 302 -52.85 -74.29 8.25
N GLU A 303 -54.15 -74.43 8.42
CA GLU A 303 -55.15 -73.65 7.77
C GLU A 303 -54.86 -72.16 8.08
N ASP A 304 -54.33 -71.45 7.09
CA ASP A 304 -54.23 -70.01 7.13
C ASP A 304 -55.61 -69.44 7.18
N ASP A 305 -56.18 -69.30 8.40
CA ASP A 305 -57.45 -68.62 8.67
C ASP A 305 -57.41 -67.30 7.89
N PRO A 306 -58.38 -67.07 6.97
CA PRO A 306 -58.45 -65.82 6.20
C PRO A 306 -58.53 -64.59 7.11
N ARG A 307 -58.97 -64.76 8.35
CA ARG A 307 -58.95 -63.74 9.38
C ARG A 307 -57.47 -63.43 9.89
N ALA A 308 -56.70 -64.44 10.01
CA ALA A 308 -55.25 -64.28 10.41
C ALA A 308 -54.45 -63.64 9.28
N ALA A 309 -54.68 -63.95 8.02
CA ALA A 309 -54.14 -63.32 6.85
C ALA A 309 -54.49 -61.84 6.75
N ALA A 310 -55.83 -61.55 6.93
CA ALA A 310 -56.34 -60.16 6.96
C ALA A 310 -55.77 -59.34 8.11
N GLN A 311 -55.55 -59.99 9.28
CA GLN A 311 -54.87 -59.35 10.42
C GLN A 311 -53.38 -59.03 10.11
N ARG A 312 -52.65 -59.93 9.45
CA ARG A 312 -51.24 -59.71 9.02
C ARG A 312 -51.15 -58.52 8.06
N VAL A 313 -52.02 -58.48 7.03
CA VAL A 313 -52.09 -57.33 6.09
C VAL A 313 -52.38 -56.01 6.81
N ARG A 314 -53.34 -56.06 7.75
CA ARG A 314 -53.70 -54.85 8.53
C ARG A 314 -52.57 -54.37 9.45
N GLN A 315 -51.81 -55.30 10.08
CA GLN A 315 -50.65 -54.98 10.90
C GLN A 315 -49.51 -54.40 10.07
N GLU A 316 -49.28 -54.96 8.89
CA GLU A 316 -48.21 -54.51 7.97
C GLU A 316 -48.53 -53.12 7.37
N ALA A 317 -49.77 -52.89 6.99
CA ALA A 317 -50.26 -51.56 6.55
C ALA A 317 -50.15 -50.54 7.65
N GLN A 318 -50.49 -50.89 8.90
CA GLN A 318 -50.35 -49.98 10.05
C GLN A 318 -48.86 -49.73 10.38
N GLY A 319 -47.97 -50.70 10.18
CA GLY A 319 -46.53 -50.54 10.29
C GLY A 319 -45.99 -49.56 9.27
N ALA A 320 -46.33 -49.78 7.99
CA ALA A 320 -45.93 -48.90 6.89
C ALA A 320 -46.40 -47.45 7.11
N MET A 321 -47.63 -47.26 7.59
CA MET A 321 -48.15 -45.90 7.91
C MET A 321 -47.44 -45.22 9.10
N ARG A 322 -46.98 -45.99 10.08
CA ARG A 322 -46.16 -45.44 11.20
C ARG A 322 -44.79 -45.02 10.72
N ASP A 323 -44.15 -45.83 9.90
CA ASP A 323 -42.82 -45.51 9.37
C ASP A 323 -42.90 -44.32 8.42
N LEU A 324 -43.93 -44.20 7.62
CA LEU A 324 -44.15 -43.06 6.74
C LEU A 324 -44.34 -41.76 7.53
N ARG A 325 -45.06 -41.81 8.65
CA ARG A 325 -45.20 -40.65 9.55
C ARG A 325 -43.92 -40.26 10.23
N SER A 326 -43.07 -41.25 10.65
CA SER A 326 -41.78 -40.96 11.27
C SER A 326 -40.82 -40.32 10.28
N LEU A 327 -40.80 -40.78 9.01
CA LEU A 327 -39.99 -40.19 7.95
C LEU A 327 -40.43 -38.79 7.57
N LEU A 328 -41.76 -38.55 7.49
CA LEU A 328 -42.28 -37.19 7.24
C LEU A 328 -41.99 -36.24 8.40
N ALA A 329 -41.95 -36.72 9.64
CA ALA A 329 -41.56 -35.92 10.79
C ALA A 329 -40.10 -35.44 10.71
N VAL A 330 -39.17 -36.33 10.34
CA VAL A 330 -37.74 -36.00 10.14
C VAL A 330 -37.53 -35.03 8.98
N LEU A 331 -38.30 -35.18 7.88
CA LEU A 331 -38.22 -34.27 6.73
C LEU A 331 -38.86 -32.89 6.99
N ARG A 332 -39.71 -32.78 8.01
CA ARG A 332 -40.42 -31.54 8.37
C ARG A 332 -39.75 -30.73 9.45
N GLU A 333 -38.71 -31.25 10.13
CA GLU A 333 -37.88 -30.46 11.01
C GLU A 333 -37.01 -29.48 10.17
N PRO A 334 -37.23 -28.18 10.28
CA PRO A 334 -36.35 -27.21 9.65
C PRO A 334 -35.01 -27.29 10.36
N VAL A 335 -33.94 -27.53 9.57
CA VAL A 335 -32.57 -27.39 10.05
C VAL A 335 -32.40 -25.95 10.49
N GLY A 336 -32.34 -25.72 11.83
CA GLY A 336 -32.10 -24.44 12.47
C GLY A 336 -30.63 -23.94 12.24
#